data_ce09e3a9239cdec41c355dba306d4bd5
#
_entry.id   ce09e3a9239cdec41c355dba306d4bd5
#
_cell.length_a   1.000
_cell.length_b   1.000
_cell.length_c   1.000
_cell.angle_alpha   90.00
_cell.angle_beta   90.00
_cell.angle_gamma   90.00
#
_symmetry.space_group_name_H-M   'P 1'
#
loop_
_entity.id
_entity.type
_entity.pdbx_description
1 polymer ?
#
loop_
_entity_poly.entity_id
_entity_poly.type
_entity_poly.pdbx_seq_one_letter_code
_entity_poly.pdbx_strand_id
1 'polypeptide(L)'
;NFPKGTGFPALPAPQPPEDLPLASVQAYSIDDSQTTEIDDALSVTGLGSGQVTLGIHIAAPGLAIAPGSDLDKLGRQRLSTVYMPGYKITMLPDEVVQAYTLDAGRANPAVSLYVTYDEASLDVLEKTTRLERVPVAHNLRHDQLDHIVTEEHLAQDISQVQIENIPQSLKDVWNELSFLHKLAQHLKHQREVVRGKPENFSRPDYSFRLQGNGKNEPDGSETVHISTRKRGSPLDLIVAEAAIVANSSWGQMLADFGVPGIYRSQASMAPGVKVRMSTKAQPHAGMGVKCYTWATSPLRRYVDLVNQWQVIACARHGATAALAAPFKPKDADLFSIISNFEATYGAYNSYQAGLERVWTLKYLEQNGIAEIDGASHRDDAAGGALARA
;
A
#
# COMPACT_ATOMS: atom_id res chain seq x y z
N ASN A 1 -7.73 -6.90 -20.74
CA ASN A 1 -7.77 -7.65 -19.49
C ASN A 1 -9.20 -7.89 -18.98
N PHE A 2 -10.20 -7.33 -19.64
CA PHE A 2 -11.61 -7.50 -19.32
C PHE A 2 -12.41 -7.98 -20.56
N PRO A 3 -12.11 -9.15 -21.11
CA PRO A 3 -12.70 -9.60 -22.37
C PRO A 3 -14.20 -9.90 -22.28
N LYS A 4 -14.72 -10.05 -21.07
CA LYS A 4 -16.15 -10.28 -20.78
C LYS A 4 -16.80 -9.14 -19.98
N GLY A 5 -16.23 -7.93 -20.05
CA GLY A 5 -16.64 -6.80 -19.24
C GLY A 5 -15.98 -6.78 -17.84
N THR A 6 -16.32 -5.76 -17.04
CA THR A 6 -15.72 -5.52 -15.71
C THR A 6 -16.37 -6.32 -14.59
N GLY A 7 -17.55 -6.92 -14.83
CA GLY A 7 -18.23 -7.77 -13.86
C GLY A 7 -17.44 -9.03 -13.50
N PHE A 8 -17.84 -9.67 -12.41
CA PHE A 8 -17.23 -10.92 -11.95
C PHE A 8 -18.12 -12.11 -12.27
N PRO A 9 -17.51 -13.28 -12.58
CA PRO A 9 -18.26 -14.53 -12.55
C PRO A 9 -18.70 -14.83 -11.10
N ALA A 10 -19.76 -15.60 -10.94
CA ALA A 10 -20.20 -16.07 -9.63
C ALA A 10 -19.16 -17.06 -9.07
N LEU A 11 -18.29 -16.58 -8.21
CA LEU A 11 -17.29 -17.37 -7.50
C LEU A 11 -17.52 -17.23 -5.99
N PRO A 12 -17.55 -18.34 -5.23
CA PRO A 12 -17.68 -18.26 -3.78
C PRO A 12 -16.44 -17.61 -3.18
N ALA A 13 -16.62 -16.76 -2.17
CA ALA A 13 -15.50 -16.26 -1.37
C ALA A 13 -14.84 -17.44 -0.63
N PRO A 14 -13.52 -17.59 -0.72
CA PRO A 14 -12.82 -18.64 -0.02
C PRO A 14 -12.88 -18.39 1.48
N GLN A 15 -13.13 -19.45 2.26
CA GLN A 15 -13.18 -19.33 3.71
C GLN A 15 -11.78 -19.11 4.28
N PRO A 16 -11.63 -18.21 5.26
CA PRO A 16 -10.38 -18.07 6.01
C PRO A 16 -10.00 -19.39 6.70
N PRO A 17 -8.71 -19.70 6.83
CA PRO A 17 -8.28 -20.85 7.62
C PRO A 17 -8.79 -20.75 9.07
N GLU A 18 -9.41 -21.82 9.59
CA GLU A 18 -10.00 -21.83 10.95
C GLU A 18 -8.95 -22.00 12.05
N ASP A 19 -7.78 -22.55 11.72
CA ASP A 19 -6.71 -22.91 12.63
C ASP A 19 -5.69 -21.79 12.90
N LEU A 20 -5.93 -20.57 12.39
CA LEU A 20 -5.03 -19.44 12.60
C LEU A 20 -5.09 -18.97 14.06
N PRO A 21 -3.95 -18.82 14.74
CA PRO A 21 -3.90 -18.30 16.10
C PRO A 21 -4.41 -16.86 16.13
N LEU A 22 -5.05 -16.48 17.23
CA LEU A 22 -5.45 -15.11 17.49
C LEU A 22 -4.24 -14.31 18.00
N ALA A 23 -3.93 -13.22 17.35
CA ALA A 23 -2.88 -12.31 17.80
C ALA A 23 -3.27 -11.62 19.11
N SER A 24 -2.28 -11.40 19.97
CA SER A 24 -2.46 -10.70 21.26
C SER A 24 -2.29 -9.19 21.18
N VAL A 25 -2.43 -8.62 19.98
CA VAL A 25 -2.30 -7.19 19.70
C VAL A 25 -3.64 -6.59 19.29
N GLN A 26 -3.76 -5.28 19.37
CA GLN A 26 -4.85 -4.51 18.78
C GLN A 26 -4.25 -3.67 17.65
N ALA A 27 -4.68 -3.94 16.42
CA ALA A 27 -4.20 -3.22 15.25
C ALA A 27 -5.14 -2.07 14.87
N TYR A 28 -4.62 -1.15 14.07
CA TYR A 28 -5.38 -0.09 13.44
C TYR A 28 -4.82 0.20 12.04
N SER A 29 -5.69 0.51 11.10
CA SER A 29 -5.28 0.94 9.77
C SER A 29 -5.28 2.45 9.64
N ILE A 30 -4.54 2.95 8.66
CA ILE A 30 -4.46 4.37 8.31
C ILE A 30 -4.65 4.48 6.80
N ASP A 31 -5.84 4.89 6.37
CA ASP A 31 -6.24 4.92 4.97
C ASP A 31 -6.96 6.21 4.61
N ASP A 32 -7.20 6.43 3.32
CA ASP A 32 -8.16 7.42 2.84
C ASP A 32 -9.60 6.98 3.15
N SER A 33 -10.50 7.93 3.40
CA SER A 33 -11.90 7.63 3.73
C SER A 33 -12.67 6.92 2.61
N GLN A 34 -12.18 6.96 1.37
CA GLN A 34 -12.76 6.24 0.23
C GLN A 34 -12.21 4.81 0.06
N THR A 35 -11.19 4.44 0.85
CA THR A 35 -10.60 3.11 0.78
C THR A 35 -11.54 2.05 1.34
N THR A 36 -11.80 1.01 0.54
CA THR A 36 -12.59 -0.17 0.92
C THR A 36 -11.76 -1.46 0.91
N GLU A 37 -10.58 -1.43 0.29
CA GLU A 37 -9.61 -2.51 0.27
C GLU A 37 -8.50 -2.16 1.26
N ILE A 38 -8.70 -2.46 2.54
CA ILE A 38 -7.72 -2.18 3.59
C ILE A 38 -6.72 -3.34 3.62
N ASP A 39 -5.58 -3.12 3.00
CA ASP A 39 -4.53 -4.13 2.85
C ASP A 39 -3.61 -4.22 4.07
N ASP A 40 -3.41 -3.14 4.81
CA ASP A 40 -2.43 -3.07 5.91
C ASP A 40 -2.99 -2.40 7.18
N ALA A 41 -2.49 -2.87 8.30
CA ALA A 41 -2.74 -2.32 9.62
C ALA A 41 -1.47 -2.41 10.48
N LEU A 42 -1.40 -1.59 11.50
CA LEU A 42 -0.24 -1.49 12.39
C LEU A 42 -0.65 -1.80 13.83
N SER A 43 0.30 -2.30 14.61
CA SER A 43 0.18 -2.40 16.07
C SER A 43 1.50 -2.04 16.73
N VAL A 44 1.44 -1.54 17.94
CA VAL A 44 2.62 -1.21 18.75
C VAL A 44 2.44 -1.80 20.13
N THR A 45 3.45 -2.47 20.62
CA THR A 45 3.48 -3.02 21.99
C THR A 45 4.82 -2.73 22.64
N GLY A 46 4.84 -2.66 23.97
CA GLY A 46 6.06 -2.52 24.74
C GLY A 46 6.55 -1.08 24.95
N LEU A 47 5.73 -0.05 24.65
CA LEU A 47 6.09 1.33 24.94
C LEU A 47 6.46 1.52 26.41
N GLY A 48 7.60 2.17 26.69
CA GLY A 48 8.11 2.43 28.04
C GLY A 48 8.83 1.24 28.68
N SER A 49 8.97 0.11 27.99
CA SER A 49 9.66 -1.08 28.53
C SER A 49 11.15 -1.15 28.10
N GLY A 50 11.60 -0.26 27.25
CA GLY A 50 12.94 -0.29 26.63
C GLY A 50 13.01 -1.08 25.32
N GLN A 51 11.98 -1.88 25.01
CA GLN A 51 11.86 -2.59 23.75
C GLN A 51 10.45 -2.42 23.20
N VAL A 52 10.33 -1.92 21.99
CA VAL A 52 9.05 -1.68 21.33
C VAL A 52 8.92 -2.56 20.10
N THR A 53 7.80 -3.25 19.99
CA THR A 53 7.51 -4.10 18.84
C THR A 53 6.44 -3.44 17.96
N LEU A 54 6.84 -3.16 16.71
CA LEU A 54 5.94 -2.77 15.64
C LEU A 54 5.42 -4.03 14.95
N GLY A 55 4.11 -4.22 14.91
CA GLY A 55 3.43 -5.17 14.04
C GLY A 55 2.98 -4.49 12.76
N ILE A 56 3.29 -5.09 11.63
CA ILE A 56 2.81 -4.69 10.29
C ILE A 56 2.01 -5.87 9.76
N HIS A 57 0.69 -5.70 9.70
CA HIS A 57 -0.27 -6.74 9.40
C HIS A 57 -0.82 -6.54 8.01
N ILE A 58 -0.65 -7.53 7.14
CA ILE A 58 -1.12 -7.47 5.75
C ILE A 58 -2.28 -8.45 5.60
N ALA A 59 -3.39 -7.97 5.03
CA ALA A 59 -4.53 -8.80 4.66
C ALA A 59 -4.07 -10.05 3.90
N ALA A 60 -4.55 -11.23 4.28
CA ALA A 60 -3.99 -12.50 3.83
C ALA A 60 -4.93 -13.29 2.91
N PRO A 61 -5.37 -12.76 1.76
CA PRO A 61 -6.14 -13.56 0.79
C PRO A 61 -5.34 -14.78 0.28
N GLY A 62 -4.01 -14.70 0.28
CA GLY A 62 -3.13 -15.80 -0.12
C GLY A 62 -3.19 -17.04 0.78
N LEU A 63 -3.77 -16.93 1.99
CA LEU A 63 -4.03 -18.10 2.85
C LEU A 63 -5.19 -18.97 2.34
N ALA A 64 -6.10 -18.40 1.54
CA ALA A 64 -7.30 -19.08 1.08
C ALA A 64 -7.39 -19.18 -0.45
N ILE A 65 -6.87 -18.22 -1.19
CA ILE A 65 -6.76 -18.28 -2.65
C ILE A 65 -5.58 -19.17 -3.00
N ALA A 66 -5.84 -20.38 -3.45
CA ALA A 66 -4.79 -21.28 -3.88
C ALA A 66 -4.25 -20.91 -5.28
N PRO A 67 -2.94 -21.01 -5.53
CA PRO A 67 -2.40 -20.93 -6.88
C PRO A 67 -3.08 -21.91 -7.83
N GLY A 68 -3.47 -21.45 -9.03
CA GLY A 68 -4.21 -22.24 -10.03
C GLY A 68 -5.71 -22.31 -9.83
N SER A 69 -6.26 -21.77 -8.72
CA SER A 69 -7.71 -21.67 -8.50
C SER A 69 -8.37 -20.69 -9.48
N ASP A 70 -9.70 -20.70 -9.55
CA ASP A 70 -10.43 -19.78 -10.43
C ASP A 70 -10.29 -18.30 -9.98
N LEU A 71 -10.18 -18.05 -8.66
CA LEU A 71 -9.88 -16.73 -8.14
C LEU A 71 -8.45 -16.27 -8.48
N ASP A 72 -7.48 -17.19 -8.42
CA ASP A 72 -6.11 -16.92 -8.89
C ASP A 72 -6.09 -16.56 -10.37
N LYS A 73 -6.72 -17.37 -11.23
CA LYS A 73 -6.82 -17.09 -12.68
C LYS A 73 -7.46 -15.73 -12.95
N LEU A 74 -8.49 -15.37 -12.19
CA LEU A 74 -9.15 -14.07 -12.29
C LEU A 74 -8.22 -12.92 -11.88
N GLY A 75 -7.54 -13.03 -10.74
CA GLY A 75 -6.56 -12.05 -10.27
C GLY A 75 -5.41 -11.89 -11.27
N ARG A 76 -4.91 -13.01 -11.80
CA ARG A 76 -3.86 -13.03 -12.82
C ARG A 76 -4.30 -12.39 -14.14
N GLN A 77 -5.58 -12.51 -14.51
CA GLN A 77 -6.12 -11.87 -15.70
C GLN A 77 -6.24 -10.35 -15.53
N ARG A 78 -6.69 -9.88 -14.37
CA ARG A 78 -6.90 -8.46 -14.06
C ARG A 78 -5.63 -7.73 -13.66
N LEU A 79 -4.72 -8.40 -12.98
CA LEU A 79 -3.40 -7.98 -12.49
C LEU A 79 -3.41 -6.87 -11.42
N SER A 80 -4.34 -5.93 -11.47
CA SER A 80 -4.46 -4.85 -10.50
C SER A 80 -5.87 -4.29 -10.47
N THR A 81 -6.26 -3.73 -9.34
CA THR A 81 -7.40 -2.79 -9.28
C THR A 81 -7.06 -1.56 -10.12
N VAL A 82 -8.03 -1.08 -10.91
CA VAL A 82 -7.95 0.15 -11.70
C VAL A 82 -8.72 1.24 -10.98
N TYR A 83 -8.04 2.30 -10.57
CA TYR A 83 -8.64 3.43 -9.88
C TYR A 83 -8.94 4.54 -10.86
N MET A 84 -10.10 5.17 -10.68
CA MET A 84 -10.57 6.31 -11.47
C MET A 84 -11.28 7.30 -10.54
N PRO A 85 -11.37 8.57 -10.87
CA PRO A 85 -12.21 9.49 -10.13
C PRO A 85 -13.65 8.96 -10.03
N GLY A 86 -14.15 8.79 -8.80
CA GLY A 86 -15.50 8.34 -8.49
C GLY A 86 -15.83 6.88 -8.77
N TYR A 87 -14.90 6.08 -9.31
CA TYR A 87 -15.11 4.67 -9.64
C TYR A 87 -13.84 3.85 -9.58
N LYS A 88 -13.96 2.55 -9.36
CA LYS A 88 -12.84 1.61 -9.46
C LYS A 88 -13.31 0.26 -10.02
N ILE A 89 -12.40 -0.44 -10.69
CA ILE A 89 -12.59 -1.80 -11.15
C ILE A 89 -11.65 -2.68 -10.32
N THR A 90 -12.19 -3.44 -9.38
CA THR A 90 -11.40 -4.23 -8.44
C THR A 90 -10.75 -5.43 -9.10
N MET A 91 -9.60 -5.85 -8.58
CA MET A 91 -8.90 -7.06 -9.02
C MET A 91 -9.64 -8.32 -8.59
N LEU A 92 -10.16 -8.33 -7.38
CA LEU A 92 -10.89 -9.43 -6.77
C LEU A 92 -12.37 -9.08 -6.60
N PRO A 93 -13.28 -10.07 -6.56
CA PRO A 93 -14.69 -9.84 -6.25
C PRO A 93 -14.90 -9.17 -4.90
N ASP A 94 -15.95 -8.38 -4.76
CA ASP A 94 -16.27 -7.65 -3.53
C ASP A 94 -16.42 -8.57 -2.32
N GLU A 95 -16.99 -9.75 -2.50
CA GLU A 95 -17.14 -10.74 -1.43
C GLU A 95 -15.78 -11.22 -0.91
N VAL A 96 -14.79 -11.36 -1.79
CA VAL A 96 -13.42 -11.73 -1.41
C VAL A 96 -12.74 -10.57 -0.70
N VAL A 97 -12.87 -9.36 -1.22
CA VAL A 97 -12.33 -8.16 -0.56
C VAL A 97 -12.93 -8.02 0.83
N GLN A 98 -14.25 -8.12 0.98
CA GLN A 98 -14.92 -8.00 2.28
C GLN A 98 -14.51 -9.09 3.28
N ALA A 99 -14.21 -10.30 2.80
CA ALA A 99 -13.75 -11.39 3.66
C ALA A 99 -12.35 -11.17 4.24
N TYR A 100 -11.48 -10.44 3.54
CA TYR A 100 -10.07 -10.29 3.88
C TYR A 100 -9.62 -8.87 4.21
N THR A 101 -10.38 -7.83 3.83
CA THR A 101 -10.05 -6.45 4.21
C THR A 101 -9.95 -6.28 5.72
N LEU A 102 -9.00 -5.50 6.19
CA LEU A 102 -8.69 -5.33 7.62
C LEU A 102 -9.65 -4.34 8.30
N ASP A 103 -10.95 -4.68 8.26
CA ASP A 103 -12.00 -3.87 8.90
C ASP A 103 -11.90 -3.92 10.42
N ALA A 104 -12.18 -2.78 11.05
CA ALA A 104 -12.30 -2.68 12.50
C ALA A 104 -13.48 -3.50 13.03
N GLY A 105 -13.37 -3.92 14.30
CA GLY A 105 -14.41 -4.66 15.01
C GLY A 105 -14.37 -6.18 14.79
N ARG A 106 -13.40 -6.69 14.03
CA ARG A 106 -13.21 -8.13 13.85
C ARG A 106 -11.73 -8.54 13.86
N ALA A 107 -11.48 -9.83 14.02
CA ALA A 107 -10.15 -10.42 13.85
C ALA A 107 -10.01 -10.97 12.43
N ASN A 108 -9.11 -10.38 11.66
CA ASN A 108 -8.93 -10.66 10.24
C ASN A 108 -7.69 -11.53 9.99
N PRO A 109 -7.72 -12.48 9.03
CA PRO A 109 -6.53 -13.22 8.62
C PRO A 109 -5.46 -12.28 8.09
N ALA A 110 -4.24 -12.40 8.60
CA ALA A 110 -3.12 -11.57 8.23
C ALA A 110 -1.80 -12.34 8.14
N VAL A 111 -0.93 -11.86 7.26
CA VAL A 111 0.52 -12.13 7.33
C VAL A 111 1.11 -10.95 8.06
N SER A 112 1.68 -11.20 9.23
CA SER A 112 2.20 -10.17 10.12
C SER A 112 3.72 -10.20 10.18
N LEU A 113 4.35 -9.05 10.00
CA LEU A 113 5.75 -8.84 10.33
C LEU A 113 5.81 -8.11 11.67
N TYR A 114 6.47 -8.71 12.65
CA TYR A 114 6.82 -8.07 13.91
C TYR A 114 8.28 -7.68 13.89
N VAL A 115 8.54 -6.40 14.15
CA VAL A 115 9.90 -5.87 14.29
C VAL A 115 10.04 -5.26 15.66
N THR A 116 10.96 -5.81 16.46
CA THR A 116 11.29 -5.29 17.79
C THR A 116 12.48 -4.34 17.68
N TYR A 117 12.31 -3.16 18.23
CA TYR A 117 13.31 -2.09 18.28
C TYR A 117 13.76 -1.85 19.71
N ASP A 118 15.02 -1.49 19.90
CA ASP A 118 15.43 -0.78 21.10
C ASP A 118 14.73 0.59 21.14
N GLU A 119 14.04 0.89 22.22
CA GLU A 119 13.20 2.08 22.31
C GLU A 119 13.99 3.40 22.28
N ALA A 120 15.24 3.37 22.75
CA ALA A 120 16.10 4.55 22.81
C ALA A 120 16.86 4.79 21.50
N SER A 121 17.57 3.75 21.00
CA SER A 121 18.39 3.84 19.79
C SER A 121 17.62 3.65 18.50
N LEU A 122 16.44 3.04 18.54
CA LEU A 122 15.63 2.61 17.39
C LEU A 122 16.33 1.57 16.51
N ASP A 123 17.32 0.87 17.05
CA ASP A 123 17.97 -0.26 16.38
C ASP A 123 17.06 -1.47 16.36
N VAL A 124 17.11 -2.22 15.26
CA VAL A 124 16.36 -3.47 15.11
C VAL A 124 17.00 -4.56 15.95
N LEU A 125 16.24 -5.16 16.88
CA LEU A 125 16.66 -6.27 17.71
C LEU A 125 16.22 -7.62 17.15
N GLU A 126 14.98 -7.71 16.64
CA GLU A 126 14.40 -8.96 16.16
C GLU A 126 13.36 -8.69 15.05
N LYS A 127 13.21 -9.67 14.15
CA LYS A 127 12.13 -9.72 13.16
C LYS A 127 11.50 -11.11 13.13
N THR A 128 10.18 -11.17 13.13
CA THR A 128 9.43 -12.42 13.06
C THR A 128 8.22 -12.27 12.14
N THR A 129 7.97 -13.25 11.27
CA THR A 129 6.78 -13.31 10.44
C THR A 129 5.80 -14.34 11.00
N ARG A 130 4.52 -13.98 11.15
CA ARG A 130 3.46 -14.84 11.66
C ARG A 130 2.25 -14.86 10.76
N LEU A 131 1.57 -16.01 10.73
CA LEU A 131 0.26 -16.19 10.08
C LEU A 131 -0.77 -16.29 11.19
N GLU A 132 -1.70 -15.34 11.25
CA GLU A 132 -2.57 -15.19 12.41
C GLU A 132 -3.86 -14.43 12.07
N ARG A 133 -4.81 -14.43 12.99
CA ARG A 133 -5.96 -13.52 12.95
C ARG A 133 -5.67 -12.32 13.82
N VAL A 134 -5.73 -11.12 13.26
CA VAL A 134 -5.38 -9.88 13.93
C VAL A 134 -6.64 -9.09 14.25
N PRO A 135 -6.93 -8.84 15.56
CA PRO A 135 -7.98 -7.92 15.95
C PRO A 135 -7.66 -6.50 15.47
N VAL A 136 -8.55 -5.90 14.70
CA VAL A 136 -8.45 -4.51 14.25
C VAL A 136 -9.42 -3.66 15.08
N ALA A 137 -8.86 -2.73 15.85
CA ALA A 137 -9.66 -1.86 16.73
C ALA A 137 -10.21 -0.65 15.97
N HIS A 138 -9.41 -0.03 15.11
CA HIS A 138 -9.76 1.21 14.43
C HIS A 138 -9.31 1.21 12.97
N ASN A 139 -10.13 1.83 12.11
CA ASN A 139 -9.72 2.26 10.77
C ASN A 139 -9.63 3.79 10.77
N LEU A 140 -8.42 4.31 10.95
CA LEU A 140 -8.16 5.75 10.95
C LEU A 140 -8.21 6.28 9.51
N ARG A 141 -8.77 7.48 9.34
CA ARG A 141 -8.91 8.12 8.03
C ARG A 141 -8.02 9.37 7.97
N HIS A 142 -6.88 9.25 7.30
CA HIS A 142 -5.85 10.30 7.28
C HIS A 142 -6.37 11.62 6.71
N ASP A 143 -7.24 11.61 5.68
CA ASP A 143 -7.85 12.81 5.11
C ASP A 143 -8.74 13.57 6.10
N GLN A 144 -9.22 12.91 7.15
CA GLN A 144 -9.98 13.50 8.23
C GLN A 144 -9.11 13.88 9.44
N LEU A 145 -7.94 13.29 9.60
CA LEU A 145 -7.11 13.40 10.80
C LEU A 145 -5.81 14.20 10.62
N ASP A 146 -5.38 14.46 9.39
CA ASP A 146 -4.11 15.14 9.11
C ASP A 146 -4.00 16.53 9.77
N HIS A 147 -5.13 17.22 9.98
CA HIS A 147 -5.16 18.52 10.66
C HIS A 147 -4.95 18.40 12.18
N ILE A 148 -5.17 17.22 12.76
CA ILE A 148 -4.96 16.93 14.18
C ILE A 148 -3.58 16.30 14.37
N VAL A 149 -3.22 15.34 13.51
CA VAL A 149 -1.98 14.57 13.60
C VAL A 149 -0.86 15.31 12.87
N THR A 150 -0.33 16.33 13.53
CA THR A 150 0.82 17.13 13.04
C THR A 150 2.08 16.79 13.83
N GLU A 151 3.25 17.12 13.31
CA GLU A 151 4.53 16.96 14.04
C GLU A 151 4.52 17.66 15.39
N GLU A 152 3.99 18.90 15.41
CA GLU A 152 3.88 19.70 16.63
C GLU A 152 2.99 19.02 17.67
N HIS A 153 1.83 18.53 17.27
CA HIS A 153 0.91 17.88 18.17
C HIS A 153 1.43 16.52 18.67
N LEU A 154 2.05 15.71 17.81
CA LEU A 154 2.62 14.43 18.21
C LEU A 154 3.82 14.54 19.15
N ALA A 155 4.44 15.72 19.25
CA ALA A 155 5.46 16.01 20.25
C ALA A 155 4.91 16.28 21.65
N GLN A 156 3.58 16.34 21.81
CA GLN A 156 2.89 16.68 23.04
C GLN A 156 2.03 15.50 23.53
N ASP A 157 1.73 15.50 24.83
CA ASP A 157 0.67 14.64 25.34
C ASP A 157 -0.68 15.08 24.74
N ILE A 158 -1.55 14.11 24.41
CA ILE A 158 -2.81 14.41 23.75
C ILE A 158 -3.72 15.34 24.57
N SER A 159 -3.59 15.32 25.90
CA SER A 159 -4.33 16.23 26.79
C SER A 159 -3.94 17.69 26.66
N GLN A 160 -2.77 17.98 26.07
CA GLN A 160 -2.25 19.31 25.82
C GLN A 160 -2.60 19.84 24.43
N VAL A 161 -3.08 18.97 23.54
CA VAL A 161 -3.49 19.35 22.20
C VAL A 161 -4.82 20.13 22.25
N GLN A 162 -4.77 21.40 21.88
CA GLN A 162 -5.89 22.33 21.93
C GLN A 162 -6.77 22.23 20.68
N ILE A 163 -7.37 21.07 20.47
CA ILE A 163 -8.35 20.83 19.38
C ILE A 163 -9.61 20.26 20.01
N GLU A 164 -10.76 20.83 19.64
CA GLU A 164 -12.05 20.32 20.08
C GLU A 164 -12.43 19.02 19.35
N ASN A 165 -13.12 18.14 20.06
CA ASN A 165 -13.70 16.91 19.48
C ASN A 165 -12.69 15.94 18.85
N ILE A 166 -11.50 15.76 19.45
CA ILE A 166 -10.57 14.72 19.02
C ILE A 166 -11.25 13.34 19.13
N PRO A 167 -11.30 12.54 18.03
CA PRO A 167 -11.93 11.23 18.04
C PRO A 167 -11.32 10.28 19.10
N GLN A 168 -12.14 9.48 19.77
CA GLN A 168 -11.66 8.52 20.75
C GLN A 168 -10.68 7.52 20.15
N SER A 169 -10.95 7.04 18.92
CA SER A 169 -10.05 6.15 18.17
C SER A 169 -8.63 6.71 18.01
N LEU A 170 -8.50 8.03 17.87
CA LEU A 170 -7.19 8.69 17.79
C LEU A 170 -6.54 8.81 19.18
N LYS A 171 -7.34 9.10 20.22
CA LYS A 171 -6.84 9.15 21.60
C LYS A 171 -6.27 7.79 22.03
N ASP A 172 -6.94 6.71 21.66
CA ASP A 172 -6.55 5.34 22.05
C ASP A 172 -5.16 4.96 21.52
N VAL A 173 -4.74 5.52 20.38
CA VAL A 173 -3.47 5.16 19.72
C VAL A 173 -2.45 6.31 19.66
N TRP A 174 -2.70 7.41 20.37
CA TRP A 174 -1.87 8.62 20.27
C TRP A 174 -0.40 8.39 20.61
N ASN A 175 -0.11 7.72 21.71
CA ASN A 175 1.27 7.43 22.12
C ASN A 175 1.97 6.49 21.12
N GLU A 176 1.23 5.56 20.54
CA GLU A 176 1.73 4.68 19.49
C GLU A 176 2.07 5.47 18.23
N LEU A 177 1.19 6.39 17.79
CA LEU A 177 1.45 7.25 16.64
C LEU A 177 2.65 8.18 16.87
N SER A 178 2.81 8.72 18.10
CA SER A 178 3.98 9.53 18.45
C SER A 178 5.28 8.74 18.32
N PHE A 179 5.30 7.51 18.83
CA PHE A 179 6.45 6.61 18.68
C PHE A 179 6.69 6.25 17.21
N LEU A 180 5.64 5.87 16.48
CA LEU A 180 5.74 5.48 15.07
C LEU A 180 6.23 6.63 14.19
N HIS A 181 5.81 7.86 14.48
CA HIS A 181 6.30 9.03 13.75
C HIS A 181 7.81 9.24 13.98
N LYS A 182 8.26 9.16 15.25
CA LYS A 182 9.69 9.21 15.60
C LYS A 182 10.48 8.11 14.87
N LEU A 183 9.98 6.88 14.91
CA LEU A 183 10.59 5.74 14.22
C LEU A 183 10.63 5.96 12.70
N ALA A 184 9.53 6.41 12.11
CA ALA A 184 9.44 6.66 10.68
C ALA A 184 10.40 7.76 10.21
N GLN A 185 10.56 8.84 10.98
CA GLN A 185 11.58 9.87 10.70
C GLN A 185 12.99 9.29 10.74
N HIS A 186 13.30 8.43 11.72
CA HIS A 186 14.61 7.77 11.82
C HIS A 186 14.86 6.85 10.62
N LEU A 187 13.91 5.99 10.26
CA LEU A 187 14.01 5.07 9.11
C LEU A 187 14.17 5.83 7.79
N LYS A 188 13.38 6.87 7.58
CA LYS A 188 13.52 7.75 6.41
C LYS A 188 14.91 8.37 6.35
N HIS A 189 15.41 8.90 7.45
CA HIS A 189 16.76 9.48 7.51
C HIS A 189 17.83 8.45 7.12
N GLN A 190 17.77 7.24 7.65
CA GLN A 190 18.69 6.15 7.27
C GLN A 190 18.65 5.85 5.77
N ARG A 191 17.47 5.80 5.17
CA ARG A 191 17.30 5.57 3.73
C ARG A 191 17.84 6.76 2.91
N GLU A 192 17.64 7.99 3.36
CA GLU A 192 18.15 9.19 2.70
C GLU A 192 19.68 9.24 2.69
N VAL A 193 20.34 8.77 3.76
CA VAL A 193 21.81 8.61 3.80
C VAL A 193 22.26 7.63 2.70
N VAL A 194 21.59 6.48 2.54
CA VAL A 194 21.89 5.51 1.48
C VAL A 194 21.62 6.08 0.08
N ARG A 195 20.56 6.86 -0.08
CA ARG A 195 20.22 7.54 -1.34
C ARG A 195 21.21 8.64 -1.71
N GLY A 196 21.89 9.22 -0.72
CA GLY A 196 22.76 10.39 -0.90
C GLY A 196 22.02 11.72 -1.14
N LYS A 197 20.69 11.73 -1.01
CA LYS A 197 19.85 12.92 -1.11
C LYS A 197 18.49 12.73 -0.42
N PRO A 198 17.89 13.83 0.11
CA PRO A 198 16.57 13.77 0.73
C PRO A 198 15.47 13.40 -0.27
N GLU A 199 14.36 12.87 0.26
CA GLU A 199 13.11 12.70 -0.48
C GLU A 199 12.42 14.05 -0.67
N ASN A 200 11.94 14.29 -1.88
CA ASN A 200 11.21 15.50 -2.20
C ASN A 200 9.73 15.20 -2.41
N PHE A 201 8.88 15.74 -1.55
CA PHE A 201 7.42 15.66 -1.60
C PHE A 201 6.78 16.98 -2.10
N SER A 202 7.45 17.72 -2.97
CA SER A 202 7.00 19.04 -3.42
C SER A 202 5.71 19.02 -4.25
N ARG A 203 5.30 17.85 -4.77
CA ARG A 203 4.06 17.73 -5.55
C ARG A 203 2.88 17.41 -4.64
N PRO A 204 1.80 18.23 -4.68
CA PRO A 204 0.59 17.90 -3.96
C PRO A 204 -0.09 16.67 -4.57
N ASP A 205 -0.84 15.94 -3.76
CA ASP A 205 -1.82 14.97 -4.23
C ASP A 205 -3.14 15.67 -4.51
N TYR A 206 -3.79 15.28 -5.59
CA TYR A 206 -5.13 15.73 -5.93
C TYR A 206 -6.14 14.63 -5.63
N SER A 207 -7.14 14.95 -4.83
CA SER A 207 -8.25 14.06 -4.54
C SER A 207 -9.48 14.51 -5.31
N PHE A 208 -10.07 13.58 -6.06
CA PHE A 208 -11.27 13.81 -6.85
C PHE A 208 -12.48 13.22 -6.14
N ARG A 209 -13.48 14.03 -5.87
CA ARG A 209 -14.78 13.59 -5.37
C ARG A 209 -15.85 13.96 -6.38
N LEU A 210 -16.59 12.97 -6.84
CA LEU A 210 -17.68 13.16 -7.78
C LEU A 210 -19.00 13.08 -7.01
N GLN A 211 -19.76 14.13 -7.09
CA GLN A 211 -21.14 14.18 -6.57
C GLN A 211 -22.10 13.94 -7.72
N GLY A 212 -22.66 12.76 -7.75
CA GLY A 212 -23.42 12.28 -8.89
C GLY A 212 -24.90 12.13 -8.64
N ASN A 213 -25.53 11.52 -9.62
CA ASN A 213 -26.96 11.27 -9.74
C ASN A 213 -27.40 9.92 -9.12
N GLY A 214 -26.57 9.29 -8.31
CA GLY A 214 -26.84 8.00 -7.67
C GLY A 214 -26.55 6.77 -8.53
N LYS A 215 -25.92 6.94 -9.70
CA LYS A 215 -25.42 5.82 -10.52
C LYS A 215 -24.09 5.29 -9.96
N ASN A 216 -23.86 3.99 -10.16
CA ASN A 216 -22.62 3.34 -9.71
C ASN A 216 -21.41 3.78 -10.53
N GLU A 217 -21.60 4.08 -11.81
CA GLU A 217 -20.53 4.51 -12.72
C GLU A 217 -20.75 5.97 -13.14
N PRO A 218 -19.71 6.82 -13.10
CA PRO A 218 -19.78 8.18 -13.56
C PRO A 218 -20.12 8.25 -15.06
N ASP A 219 -21.04 9.16 -15.43
CA ASP A 219 -21.47 9.35 -16.81
C ASP A 219 -21.13 10.73 -17.40
N GLY A 220 -20.41 11.57 -16.61
CA GLY A 220 -20.01 12.92 -17.00
C GLY A 220 -20.97 14.02 -16.56
N SER A 221 -22.10 13.67 -15.93
CA SER A 221 -23.07 14.64 -15.40
C SER A 221 -22.75 15.10 -13.97
N GLU A 222 -21.77 14.46 -13.32
CA GLU A 222 -21.42 14.68 -11.94
C GLU A 222 -20.80 16.05 -11.70
N THR A 223 -21.03 16.59 -10.50
CA THR A 223 -20.28 17.73 -9.98
C THR A 223 -18.94 17.26 -9.43
N VAL A 224 -17.86 17.87 -9.91
CA VAL A 224 -16.50 17.52 -9.53
C VAL A 224 -16.01 18.43 -8.40
N HIS A 225 -15.50 17.83 -7.34
CA HIS A 225 -14.75 18.52 -6.30
C HIS A 225 -13.31 18.04 -6.33
N ILE A 226 -12.37 18.96 -6.51
CA ILE A 226 -10.93 18.67 -6.46
C ILE A 226 -10.37 19.34 -5.20
N SER A 227 -9.75 18.56 -4.35
CA SER A 227 -9.00 19.06 -3.21
C SER A 227 -7.53 18.68 -3.32
N THR A 228 -6.67 19.53 -2.78
CA THR A 228 -5.23 19.27 -2.71
C THR A 228 -4.87 18.79 -1.32
N ARG A 229 -3.99 17.79 -1.27
CA ARG A 229 -3.40 17.29 -0.04
C ARG A 229 -1.88 17.44 -0.11
N LYS A 230 -1.29 17.97 0.93
CA LYS A 230 0.17 18.00 1.05
C LYS A 230 0.66 16.60 1.40
N ARG A 231 1.56 16.05 0.60
CA ARG A 231 2.25 14.78 0.91
C ARG A 231 3.21 14.93 2.08
N GLY A 232 3.46 13.83 2.76
CA GLY A 232 4.46 13.78 3.82
C GLY A 232 3.92 14.24 5.17
N SER A 233 2.60 14.15 5.39
CA SER A 233 2.03 14.25 6.74
C SER A 233 2.60 13.15 7.64
N PRO A 234 2.57 13.29 8.98
CA PRO A 234 3.01 12.25 9.89
C PRO A 234 2.35 10.89 9.63
N LEU A 235 1.04 10.86 9.33
CA LEU A 235 0.32 9.62 9.00
C LEU A 235 0.81 9.01 7.69
N ASP A 236 1.06 9.82 6.65
CA ASP A 236 1.65 9.32 5.40
C ASP A 236 3.03 8.71 5.62
N LEU A 237 3.86 9.38 6.42
CA LEU A 237 5.22 8.93 6.68
C LEU A 237 5.22 7.60 7.44
N ILE A 238 4.37 7.46 8.46
CA ILE A 238 4.22 6.22 9.23
C ILE A 238 3.87 5.05 8.31
N VAL A 239 2.82 5.20 7.49
CA VAL A 239 2.37 4.13 6.58
C VAL A 239 3.42 3.82 5.54
N ALA A 240 4.04 4.82 4.93
CA ALA A 240 5.07 4.63 3.92
C ALA A 240 6.29 3.87 4.47
N GLU A 241 6.81 4.26 5.63
CA GLU A 241 7.97 3.61 6.23
C GLU A 241 7.64 2.20 6.72
N ALA A 242 6.46 1.96 7.28
CA ALA A 242 6.01 0.62 7.65
C ALA A 242 5.94 -0.31 6.42
N ALA A 243 5.37 0.15 5.32
CA ALA A 243 5.32 -0.61 4.07
C ALA A 243 6.74 -0.91 3.53
N ILE A 244 7.66 0.05 3.60
CA ILE A 244 9.05 -0.14 3.16
C ILE A 244 9.74 -1.18 4.04
N VAL A 245 9.56 -1.12 5.36
CA VAL A 245 10.10 -2.12 6.30
C VAL A 245 9.59 -3.52 5.96
N ALA A 246 8.29 -3.69 5.75
CA ALA A 246 7.70 -4.98 5.41
C ALA A 246 8.22 -5.51 4.07
N ASN A 247 8.14 -4.70 3.02
CA ASN A 247 8.56 -5.08 1.67
C ASN A 247 10.06 -5.41 1.58
N SER A 248 10.90 -4.65 2.27
CA SER A 248 12.34 -4.88 2.32
C SER A 248 12.68 -6.12 3.16
N SER A 249 12.04 -6.29 4.32
CA SER A 249 12.28 -7.43 5.23
C SER A 249 11.84 -8.75 4.61
N TRP A 250 10.66 -8.80 4.00
CA TRP A 250 10.21 -10.01 3.31
C TRP A 250 11.00 -10.29 2.04
N GLY A 251 11.41 -9.25 1.31
CA GLY A 251 12.33 -9.44 0.18
C GLY A 251 13.64 -10.10 0.61
N GLN A 252 14.22 -9.67 1.72
CA GLN A 252 15.44 -10.27 2.27
C GLN A 252 15.19 -11.70 2.77
N MET A 253 14.08 -11.96 3.46
CA MET A 253 13.70 -13.29 3.93
C MET A 253 13.54 -14.28 2.77
N LEU A 254 12.89 -13.88 1.68
CA LEU A 254 12.77 -14.72 0.47
C LEU A 254 14.14 -15.06 -0.10
N ALA A 255 15.04 -14.08 -0.19
CA ALA A 255 16.40 -14.29 -0.68
C ALA A 255 17.21 -15.23 0.21
N ASP A 256 17.12 -15.04 1.53
CA ASP A 256 17.85 -15.85 2.53
C ASP A 256 17.40 -17.32 2.53
N PHE A 257 16.12 -17.58 2.28
CA PHE A 257 15.59 -18.96 2.17
C PHE A 257 15.66 -19.55 0.76
N GLY A 258 16.22 -18.81 -0.21
CA GLY A 258 16.30 -19.28 -1.60
C GLY A 258 14.93 -19.43 -2.28
N VAL A 259 13.92 -18.73 -1.78
CA VAL A 259 12.57 -18.70 -2.35
C VAL A 259 12.48 -17.53 -3.32
N PRO A 260 12.11 -17.75 -4.59
CA PRO A 260 11.98 -16.65 -5.54
C PRO A 260 10.82 -15.74 -5.18
N GLY A 261 10.98 -14.45 -5.46
CA GLY A 261 9.94 -13.44 -5.33
C GLY A 261 9.98 -12.48 -6.49
N ILE A 262 9.03 -11.56 -6.55
CA ILE A 262 9.00 -10.48 -7.51
C ILE A 262 9.53 -9.22 -6.83
N TYR A 263 10.72 -8.78 -7.25
CA TYR A 263 11.42 -7.63 -6.71
C TYR A 263 11.30 -6.41 -7.62
N ARG A 264 11.40 -5.24 -7.02
CA ARG A 264 11.59 -3.97 -7.73
C ARG A 264 12.97 -3.45 -7.39
N SER A 265 13.74 -3.13 -8.41
CA SER A 265 15.11 -2.63 -8.27
C SER A 265 15.35 -1.39 -9.13
N GLN A 266 16.31 -0.60 -8.71
CA GLN A 266 16.79 0.56 -9.46
C GLN A 266 18.29 0.70 -9.21
N ALA A 267 19.07 0.59 -10.27
CA ALA A 267 20.54 0.55 -10.15
C ALA A 267 21.14 1.89 -9.68
N SER A 268 20.54 3.01 -10.09
CA SER A 268 20.95 4.35 -9.65
C SER A 268 19.81 5.35 -9.80
N MET A 269 19.96 6.54 -9.24
CA MET A 269 19.01 7.65 -9.40
C MET A 269 19.38 8.59 -10.56
N ALA A 270 20.28 8.17 -11.46
CA ALA A 270 20.64 8.94 -12.63
C ALA A 270 19.45 9.09 -13.59
N PRO A 271 19.34 10.21 -14.33
CA PRO A 271 18.30 10.40 -15.32
C PRO A 271 18.23 9.23 -16.32
N GLY A 272 17.02 8.76 -16.61
CA GLY A 272 16.78 7.64 -17.53
C GLY A 272 16.89 6.23 -16.93
N VAL A 273 17.42 6.07 -15.71
CA VAL A 273 17.46 4.79 -15.02
C VAL A 273 16.08 4.49 -14.42
N LYS A 274 15.41 3.50 -15.01
CA LYS A 274 14.04 3.10 -14.61
C LYS A 274 14.06 2.04 -13.51
N VAL A 275 13.03 2.02 -12.70
CA VAL A 275 12.72 0.88 -11.83
C VAL A 275 12.36 -0.32 -12.70
N ARG A 276 12.84 -1.50 -12.32
CA ARG A 276 12.59 -2.76 -13.03
C ARG A 276 12.03 -3.80 -12.07
N MET A 277 11.13 -4.64 -12.56
CA MET A 277 10.73 -5.86 -11.89
C MET A 277 11.60 -7.03 -12.32
N SER A 278 11.97 -7.89 -11.37
CA SER A 278 12.74 -9.10 -11.63
C SER A 278 12.58 -10.12 -10.51
N THR A 279 13.09 -11.33 -10.71
CA THR A 279 13.11 -12.37 -9.67
C THR A 279 14.38 -12.33 -8.80
N LYS A 280 15.20 -11.29 -8.93
CA LYS A 280 16.47 -11.12 -8.22
C LYS A 280 16.38 -10.04 -7.15
N ALA A 281 16.82 -10.35 -5.94
CA ALA A 281 17.01 -9.40 -4.86
C ALA A 281 18.18 -8.46 -5.22
N GLN A 282 17.86 -7.23 -5.60
CA GLN A 282 18.83 -6.20 -5.97
C GLN A 282 18.45 -4.88 -5.30
N PRO A 283 19.43 -3.97 -5.08
CA PRO A 283 19.17 -2.68 -4.46
C PRO A 283 18.16 -1.82 -5.25
N HIS A 284 17.42 -1.02 -4.50
CA HIS A 284 16.54 0.01 -5.05
C HIS A 284 17.06 1.39 -4.65
N ALA A 285 17.86 2.02 -5.52
CA ALA A 285 18.53 3.29 -5.23
C ALA A 285 17.55 4.40 -4.81
N GLY A 286 16.42 4.53 -5.51
CA GLY A 286 15.41 5.53 -5.20
C GLY A 286 14.72 5.34 -3.85
N MET A 287 14.64 4.12 -3.33
CA MET A 287 14.11 3.81 -2.01
C MET A 287 15.20 3.81 -0.93
N GLY A 288 16.47 3.70 -1.30
CA GLY A 288 17.59 3.60 -0.35
C GLY A 288 17.58 2.28 0.44
N VAL A 289 17.19 1.17 -0.18
CA VAL A 289 17.11 -0.16 0.43
C VAL A 289 17.89 -1.21 -0.35
N LYS A 290 18.36 -2.25 0.35
CA LYS A 290 19.17 -3.33 -0.25
C LYS A 290 18.37 -4.26 -1.17
N CYS A 291 17.08 -4.45 -0.89
CA CYS A 291 16.13 -5.12 -1.76
C CYS A 291 14.72 -4.63 -1.45
N TYR A 292 13.81 -4.76 -2.40
CA TYR A 292 12.45 -4.28 -2.27
C TYR A 292 11.49 -5.16 -3.07
N THR A 293 10.47 -5.68 -2.39
CA THR A 293 9.36 -6.41 -3.02
C THR A 293 8.09 -5.56 -2.97
N TRP A 294 7.05 -6.00 -3.64
CA TRP A 294 5.69 -5.57 -3.40
C TRP A 294 4.91 -6.73 -2.79
N ALA A 295 4.62 -6.64 -1.50
CA ALA A 295 3.91 -7.66 -0.73
C ALA A 295 2.89 -7.08 0.27
N THR A 296 2.61 -5.77 0.19
CA THR A 296 1.77 -5.06 1.16
C THR A 296 0.38 -4.72 0.64
N SER A 297 0.02 -5.10 -0.59
CA SER A 297 -1.28 -4.79 -1.17
C SER A 297 -1.87 -5.96 -1.98
N PRO A 298 -2.05 -7.15 -1.38
CA PRO A 298 -2.47 -8.37 -2.08
C PRO A 298 -3.94 -8.37 -2.52
N LEU A 299 -4.80 -7.52 -1.94
CA LEU A 299 -6.19 -7.38 -2.36
C LEU A 299 -6.32 -6.66 -3.70
N ARG A 300 -5.33 -5.83 -4.06
CA ARG A 300 -5.40 -4.93 -5.22
C ARG A 300 -4.26 -5.04 -6.22
N ARG A 301 -3.20 -5.82 -5.96
CA ARG A 301 -2.12 -6.09 -6.92
C ARG A 301 -1.76 -7.57 -6.93
N TYR A 302 -1.77 -8.16 -8.11
CA TYR A 302 -1.53 -9.58 -8.27
C TYR A 302 -0.09 -9.98 -7.90
N VAL A 303 0.89 -9.15 -8.18
CA VAL A 303 2.30 -9.41 -7.79
C VAL A 303 2.47 -9.48 -6.28
N ASP A 304 1.69 -8.72 -5.52
CA ASP A 304 1.67 -8.79 -4.05
C ASP A 304 1.07 -10.10 -3.55
N LEU A 305 0.03 -10.59 -4.20
CA LEU A 305 -0.57 -11.90 -3.90
C LEU A 305 0.43 -13.04 -4.20
N VAL A 306 1.15 -12.97 -5.32
CA VAL A 306 2.22 -13.92 -5.68
C VAL A 306 3.32 -13.92 -4.61
N ASN A 307 3.81 -12.75 -4.24
CA ASN A 307 4.82 -12.63 -3.18
C ASN A 307 4.28 -13.09 -1.83
N GLN A 308 3.00 -12.86 -1.54
CA GLN A 308 2.38 -13.33 -0.29
C GLN A 308 2.42 -14.86 -0.18
N TRP A 309 2.13 -15.61 -1.24
CA TRP A 309 2.26 -17.07 -1.21
C TRP A 309 3.68 -17.52 -0.87
N GLN A 310 4.68 -16.85 -1.43
CA GLN A 310 6.08 -17.14 -1.16
C GLN A 310 6.48 -16.81 0.29
N VAL A 311 6.00 -15.67 0.82
CA VAL A 311 6.18 -15.28 2.22
C VAL A 311 5.48 -16.27 3.16
N ILE A 312 4.27 -16.71 2.85
CA ILE A 312 3.53 -17.73 3.61
C ILE A 312 4.32 -19.04 3.65
N ALA A 313 4.92 -19.48 2.55
CA ALA A 313 5.77 -20.66 2.53
C ALA A 313 6.97 -20.50 3.45
N CYS A 314 7.62 -19.34 3.47
CA CYS A 314 8.72 -19.05 4.40
C CYS A 314 8.27 -19.08 5.86
N ALA A 315 7.14 -18.48 6.18
CA ALA A 315 6.59 -18.46 7.54
C ALA A 315 6.22 -19.84 8.06
N ARG A 316 5.73 -20.74 7.18
CA ARG A 316 5.34 -22.11 7.55
C ARG A 316 6.49 -23.08 7.62
N HIS A 317 7.46 -22.95 6.73
CA HIS A 317 8.45 -24.01 6.47
C HIS A 317 9.90 -23.58 6.74
N GLY A 318 10.16 -22.30 7.03
CA GLY A 318 11.49 -21.81 7.37
C GLY A 318 12.55 -22.24 6.33
N ALA A 319 13.59 -22.91 6.79
CA ALA A 319 14.70 -23.35 5.95
C ALA A 319 14.29 -24.30 4.80
N THR A 320 13.13 -24.97 4.89
CA THR A 320 12.63 -25.86 3.83
C THR A 320 11.61 -25.18 2.90
N ALA A 321 11.39 -23.89 3.06
CA ALA A 321 10.39 -23.13 2.29
C ALA A 321 10.58 -23.24 0.78
N ALA A 322 11.82 -23.31 0.30
CA ALA A 322 12.12 -23.45 -1.13
C ALA A 322 11.53 -24.76 -1.75
N LEU A 323 11.31 -25.79 -0.94
CA LEU A 323 10.66 -27.03 -1.38
C LEU A 323 9.13 -26.91 -1.42
N ALA A 324 8.56 -26.10 -0.54
CA ALA A 324 7.10 -25.96 -0.37
C ALA A 324 6.49 -24.78 -1.14
N ALA A 325 7.28 -23.74 -1.41
CA ALA A 325 6.82 -22.55 -2.11
C ALA A 325 6.20 -22.87 -3.48
N PRO A 326 5.08 -22.22 -3.86
CA PRO A 326 4.42 -22.46 -5.15
C PRO A 326 5.32 -22.24 -6.36
N PHE A 327 6.14 -21.17 -6.33
CA PHE A 327 7.07 -20.86 -7.41
C PHE A 327 8.49 -21.25 -7.04
N LYS A 328 9.20 -21.80 -8.02
CA LYS A 328 10.59 -22.27 -7.86
C LYS A 328 11.59 -21.31 -8.54
N PRO A 329 12.87 -21.35 -8.19
CA PRO A 329 13.89 -20.58 -8.90
C PRO A 329 13.84 -20.85 -10.42
N LYS A 330 13.90 -19.76 -11.22
CA LYS A 330 13.82 -19.78 -12.69
C LYS A 330 12.46 -20.23 -13.24
N ASP A 331 11.39 -20.16 -12.44
CA ASP A 331 10.04 -20.49 -12.89
C ASP A 331 9.60 -19.56 -14.03
N ALA A 332 9.22 -20.15 -15.17
CA ALA A 332 8.78 -19.41 -16.35
C ALA A 332 7.50 -18.59 -16.08
N ASP A 333 6.65 -19.07 -15.17
CA ASP A 333 5.42 -18.38 -14.77
C ASP A 333 5.70 -17.03 -14.09
N LEU A 334 6.74 -16.95 -13.22
CA LEU A 334 7.12 -15.67 -12.61
C LEU A 334 7.55 -14.63 -13.67
N PHE A 335 8.31 -15.03 -14.66
CA PHE A 335 8.70 -14.14 -15.76
C PHE A 335 7.49 -13.68 -16.58
N SER A 336 6.55 -14.59 -16.86
CA SER A 336 5.31 -14.27 -17.55
C SER A 336 4.46 -13.28 -16.75
N ILE A 337 4.32 -13.50 -15.44
CA ILE A 337 3.57 -12.59 -14.53
C ILE A 337 4.21 -11.20 -14.53
N ILE A 338 5.53 -11.10 -14.38
CA ILE A 338 6.25 -9.83 -14.39
C ILE A 338 6.01 -9.07 -15.70
N SER A 339 6.21 -9.73 -16.84
CA SER A 339 6.06 -9.10 -18.16
C SER A 339 4.63 -8.59 -18.38
N ASN A 340 3.63 -9.42 -18.06
CA ASN A 340 2.23 -9.04 -18.20
C ASN A 340 1.84 -7.91 -17.24
N PHE A 341 2.35 -7.94 -16.00
CA PHE A 341 2.05 -6.92 -15.02
C PHE A 341 2.64 -5.57 -15.40
N GLU A 342 3.90 -5.50 -15.81
CA GLU A 342 4.54 -4.23 -16.20
C GLU A 342 3.82 -3.56 -17.38
N ALA A 343 3.45 -4.35 -18.40
CA ALA A 343 2.72 -3.85 -19.55
C ALA A 343 1.32 -3.34 -19.16
N THR A 344 0.57 -4.12 -18.40
CA THR A 344 -0.81 -3.80 -18.02
C THR A 344 -0.89 -2.67 -17.01
N TYR A 345 -0.02 -2.67 -16.00
CA TYR A 345 0.01 -1.65 -14.95
C TYR A 345 0.35 -0.27 -15.53
N GLY A 346 1.27 -0.22 -16.50
CA GLY A 346 1.55 0.99 -17.26
C GLY A 346 0.32 1.52 -18.02
N ALA A 347 -0.43 0.62 -18.69
CA ALA A 347 -1.65 0.98 -19.39
C ALA A 347 -2.75 1.49 -18.43
N TYR A 348 -2.92 0.85 -17.26
CA TYR A 348 -3.89 1.30 -16.24
C TYR A 348 -3.54 2.68 -15.69
N ASN A 349 -2.27 2.95 -15.41
CA ASN A 349 -1.82 4.26 -14.94
C ASN A 349 -2.07 5.35 -16.01
N SER A 350 -1.83 5.04 -17.28
CA SER A 350 -2.11 5.97 -18.38
C SER A 350 -3.61 6.25 -18.52
N TYR A 351 -4.44 5.22 -18.35
CA TYR A 351 -5.90 5.36 -18.40
C TYR A 351 -6.41 6.20 -17.23
N GLN A 352 -5.95 5.94 -16.01
CA GLN A 352 -6.27 6.72 -14.83
C GLN A 352 -5.91 8.19 -15.01
N ALA A 353 -4.68 8.49 -15.46
CA ALA A 353 -4.23 9.87 -15.71
C ALA A 353 -5.08 10.56 -16.79
N GLY A 354 -5.52 9.81 -17.81
CA GLY A 354 -6.44 10.31 -18.84
C GLY A 354 -7.78 10.72 -18.24
N LEU A 355 -8.36 9.91 -17.36
CA LEU A 355 -9.63 10.23 -16.69
C LEU A 355 -9.50 11.37 -15.69
N GLU A 356 -8.42 11.42 -14.90
CA GLU A 356 -8.14 12.55 -14.02
C GLU A 356 -8.07 13.86 -14.81
N ARG A 357 -7.47 13.84 -16.00
CA ARG A 357 -7.46 15.00 -16.90
C ARG A 357 -8.86 15.40 -17.36
N VAL A 358 -9.71 14.45 -17.76
CA VAL A 358 -11.10 14.71 -18.16
C VAL A 358 -11.85 15.40 -17.03
N TRP A 359 -11.77 14.86 -15.81
CA TRP A 359 -12.44 15.43 -14.66
C TRP A 359 -11.86 16.77 -14.20
N THR A 360 -10.56 17.00 -14.39
CA THR A 360 -9.95 18.31 -14.18
C THR A 360 -10.54 19.35 -15.15
N LEU A 361 -10.66 19.02 -16.43
CA LEU A 361 -11.28 19.92 -17.41
C LEU A 361 -12.74 20.21 -17.07
N LYS A 362 -13.48 19.19 -16.63
CA LYS A 362 -14.86 19.34 -16.15
C LYS A 362 -14.96 20.26 -14.94
N TYR A 363 -14.05 20.14 -13.98
CA TYR A 363 -13.94 21.03 -12.81
C TYR A 363 -13.70 22.49 -13.24
N LEU A 364 -12.79 22.72 -14.18
CA LEU A 364 -12.52 24.07 -14.71
C LEU A 364 -13.76 24.67 -15.38
N GLU A 365 -14.44 23.88 -16.21
CA GLU A 365 -15.68 24.28 -16.88
C GLU A 365 -16.78 24.66 -15.87
N GLN A 366 -17.04 23.81 -14.87
CA GLN A 366 -18.05 24.04 -13.83
C GLN A 366 -17.83 25.34 -13.04
N ASN A 367 -16.56 25.69 -12.81
CA ASN A 367 -16.18 26.83 -11.99
C ASN A 367 -15.90 28.09 -12.85
N GLY A 368 -16.12 28.03 -14.17
CA GLY A 368 -15.88 29.15 -15.07
C GLY A 368 -14.40 29.57 -15.13
N ILE A 369 -13.48 28.68 -14.89
CA ILE A 369 -12.04 28.95 -14.91
C ILE A 369 -11.55 28.82 -16.34
N ALA A 370 -11.25 29.95 -16.97
CA ALA A 370 -10.80 30.03 -18.37
C ALA A 370 -9.26 29.97 -18.50
N GLU A 371 -8.54 30.40 -17.48
CA GLU A 371 -7.09 30.48 -17.46
C GLU A 371 -6.53 29.89 -16.17
N ILE A 372 -5.45 29.13 -16.28
CA ILE A 372 -4.71 28.56 -15.15
C ILE A 372 -3.21 28.80 -15.35
N ASP A 373 -2.50 29.06 -14.28
CA ASP A 373 -1.05 29.06 -14.29
C ASP A 373 -0.55 27.61 -14.40
N GLY A 374 0.17 27.31 -15.48
CA GLY A 374 0.68 25.97 -15.76
C GLY A 374 2.15 25.98 -16.15
N ALA A 375 2.88 24.93 -15.79
CA ALA A 375 4.21 24.70 -16.31
C ALA A 375 4.14 23.78 -17.54
N SER A 376 4.64 24.24 -18.70
CA SER A 376 4.82 23.40 -19.88
C SER A 376 5.84 22.30 -19.59
N HIS A 377 5.48 21.05 -19.82
CA HIS A 377 6.34 19.90 -19.54
C HIS A 377 7.02 19.31 -20.77
N ARG A 378 6.52 19.60 -21.97
CA ARG A 378 7.09 19.25 -23.27
C ARG A 378 6.56 20.18 -24.35
N ASP A 379 7.45 20.70 -25.16
CA ASP A 379 7.10 21.18 -26.50
C ASP A 379 7.13 19.97 -27.43
N ASP A 380 5.99 19.45 -27.86
CA ASP A 380 5.95 18.50 -28.95
C ASP A 380 6.27 19.24 -30.26
N ALA A 381 7.11 18.62 -31.09
CA ALA A 381 7.52 19.13 -32.40
C ALA A 381 6.34 19.35 -33.39
N ALA A 382 5.11 19.11 -32.97
CA ALA A 382 3.85 19.33 -33.69
C ALA A 382 3.04 20.54 -33.18
N GLY A 383 3.61 21.42 -32.33
CA GLY A 383 3.01 22.70 -31.96
C GLY A 383 1.88 22.65 -30.94
N GLY A 384 1.76 21.58 -30.17
CA GLY A 384 0.85 21.47 -29.04
C GLY A 384 1.58 21.51 -27.71
N ALA A 385 1.38 22.56 -26.90
CA ALA A 385 1.89 22.59 -25.52
C ALA A 385 1.01 21.68 -24.64
N LEU A 386 1.59 20.66 -24.02
CA LEU A 386 0.97 19.91 -22.93
C LEU A 386 1.22 20.66 -21.62
N ALA A 387 0.24 21.41 -21.15
CA ALA A 387 0.26 21.99 -19.82
C ALA A 387 -0.20 20.95 -18.79
N ARG A 388 0.53 20.83 -17.68
CA ARG A 388 0.03 20.24 -16.43
C ARG A 388 -0.44 21.39 -15.56
N ALA A 389 -1.70 21.38 -15.26
CA ALA A 389 -2.29 22.22 -14.22
C ALA A 389 -1.90 21.71 -12.83
#